data_c4ed8112bb038e4dc05a111847d865ae
#
_entry.id   c4ed8112bb038e4dc05a111847d865ae
#
_cell.length_a   1.000
_cell.length_b   1.000
_cell.length_c   1.000
_cell.angle_alpha   90.00
_cell.angle_beta   90.00
_cell.angle_gamma   90.00
#
_symmetry.space_group_name_H-M   'P 1'
#
loop_
_entity.id
_entity.type
_entity.pdbx_description
1 polymer ?
#
loop_
_entity_poly.entity_id
_entity_poly.type
_entity_poly.pdbx_seq_one_letter_code
_entity_poly.pdbx_strand_id
1 'polypeptide(L)'
;MARFEGALARAGARAGFFSAQQAEAIAVACERASFDIAMLARQARNAGTLTIPFVAALRKQMAEDAARFLHFGATSQDVSDTGLALCLKPAAERTAALARDLGDALAVLAKRHADTPMVGRTLLQPAAPIPFGWKVAMWLAPLARGLTHYRRAAAEAAVLQFGGATGTLSALGAKGDAMATDIARDLGLGMAVTWHSARDAFARLGAETAILAGIAAKIAGDISLTMQPEVGELMEPSVPGRGGSSAMPHKRNPAACLLALEAARRAPGLAATLMNQLDSEHERGIGQWQSQFITVRELVCATASGLAAMVEVVQGLQVNEEAMRQNLERTQGLVFSEALSLRLSRADADRLVEQAVRQKKHLREVGPPELGDLFDAKNSYGAAPVMIERVLADWATAR
;
A
#
# COMPACT_ATOMS: atom_id res chain seq x y z
N MET A 1 4.70 -19.84 13.55
CA MET A 1 5.34 -20.38 14.79
C MET A 1 5.71 -21.86 14.61
N ALA A 2 4.78 -22.80 14.40
CA ALA A 2 5.11 -24.23 14.23
C ALA A 2 6.10 -24.50 13.09
N ARG A 3 5.98 -23.82 11.93
CA ARG A 3 6.96 -23.93 10.83
C ARG A 3 8.39 -23.56 11.26
N PHE A 4 8.55 -22.55 12.12
CA PHE A 4 9.86 -22.19 12.67
C PHE A 4 10.43 -23.30 13.54
N GLU A 5 9.64 -23.86 14.45
CA GLU A 5 10.08 -24.96 15.34
C GLU A 5 10.49 -26.22 14.55
N GLY A 6 9.75 -26.56 13.49
CA GLY A 6 10.10 -27.67 12.61
C GLY A 6 11.41 -27.43 11.84
N ALA A 7 11.60 -26.22 11.30
CA ALA A 7 12.85 -25.84 10.62
C ALA A 7 14.04 -25.79 11.59
N LEU A 8 13.84 -25.26 12.80
CA LEU A 8 14.83 -25.25 13.87
C LEU A 8 15.29 -26.66 14.25
N ALA A 9 14.33 -27.58 14.38
CA ALA A 9 14.64 -28.99 14.68
C ALA A 9 15.48 -29.63 13.56
N ARG A 10 15.09 -29.47 12.31
CA ARG A 10 15.86 -30.01 11.17
C ARG A 10 17.26 -29.40 11.09
N ALA A 11 17.42 -28.10 11.32
CA ALA A 11 18.72 -27.43 11.36
C ALA A 11 19.58 -27.91 12.53
N GLY A 12 19.00 -28.13 13.72
CA GLY A 12 19.69 -28.68 14.89
C GLY A 12 20.26 -30.09 14.67
N ALA A 13 19.51 -30.95 13.98
CA ALA A 13 20.01 -32.28 13.60
C ALA A 13 21.14 -32.19 12.56
N ARG A 14 21.02 -31.34 11.52
CA ARG A 14 22.13 -31.11 10.56
C ARG A 14 23.37 -30.57 11.24
N ALA A 15 23.22 -29.76 12.27
CA ALA A 15 24.34 -29.29 13.10
C ALA A 15 24.86 -30.31 14.10
N GLY A 16 24.22 -31.50 14.23
CA GLY A 16 24.66 -32.58 15.09
C GLY A 16 24.38 -32.38 16.59
N PHE A 17 23.37 -31.61 16.95
CA PHE A 17 22.93 -31.46 18.36
C PHE A 17 22.07 -32.62 18.84
N PHE A 18 21.31 -33.22 17.94
CA PHE A 18 20.47 -34.41 18.19
C PHE A 18 20.24 -35.19 16.89
N SER A 19 19.60 -36.36 16.97
CA SER A 19 19.44 -37.24 15.81
C SER A 19 18.42 -36.71 14.79
N ALA A 20 18.57 -37.14 13.55
CA ALA A 20 17.62 -36.84 12.46
C ALA A 20 16.21 -37.42 12.81
N GLN A 21 16.14 -38.57 13.50
CA GLN A 21 14.87 -39.16 13.93
C GLN A 21 14.12 -38.24 14.92
N GLN A 22 14.82 -37.67 15.87
CA GLN A 22 14.26 -36.72 16.84
C GLN A 22 13.79 -35.44 16.15
N ALA A 23 14.59 -34.91 15.24
CA ALA A 23 14.22 -33.73 14.45
C ALA A 23 12.96 -33.97 13.62
N GLU A 24 12.87 -35.12 12.96
CA GLU A 24 11.70 -35.42 12.12
C GLU A 24 10.44 -35.65 13.00
N ALA A 25 10.58 -36.27 14.15
CA ALA A 25 9.49 -36.39 15.10
C ALA A 25 8.93 -35.01 15.55
N ILE A 26 9.82 -34.03 15.80
CA ILE A 26 9.42 -32.64 16.10
C ILE A 26 8.74 -32.00 14.88
N ALA A 27 9.33 -32.12 13.68
CA ALA A 27 8.81 -31.51 12.47
C ALA A 27 7.40 -32.03 12.11
N VAL A 28 7.20 -33.37 12.19
CA VAL A 28 5.89 -33.99 11.98
C VAL A 28 4.87 -33.55 13.02
N ALA A 29 5.28 -33.43 14.29
CA ALA A 29 4.40 -32.90 15.33
C ALA A 29 4.01 -31.44 15.03
N CYS A 30 4.95 -30.59 14.57
CA CYS A 30 4.68 -29.22 14.17
C CYS A 30 3.68 -29.11 13.01
N GLU A 31 3.76 -30.01 12.03
CA GLU A 31 2.87 -30.05 10.86
C GLU A 31 1.44 -30.50 11.23
N ARG A 32 1.32 -31.40 12.19
CA ARG A 32 0.03 -32.01 12.63
C ARG A 32 -0.59 -31.30 13.84
N ALA A 33 0.13 -30.35 14.45
CA ALA A 33 -0.28 -29.74 15.70
C ALA A 33 -1.67 -29.09 15.61
N SER A 34 -2.48 -29.35 16.60
CA SER A 34 -3.78 -28.69 16.81
C SER A 34 -3.78 -27.93 18.12
N PHE A 35 -4.38 -26.77 18.15
CA PHE A 35 -4.35 -25.87 19.30
C PHE A 35 -5.74 -25.33 19.63
N ASP A 36 -6.10 -25.35 20.92
CA ASP A 36 -7.18 -24.51 21.44
C ASP A 36 -6.69 -23.07 21.51
N ILE A 37 -7.05 -22.28 20.50
CA ILE A 37 -6.63 -20.88 20.36
C ILE A 37 -7.15 -20.03 21.52
N ALA A 38 -8.37 -20.28 22.02
CA ALA A 38 -8.94 -19.54 23.13
C ALA A 38 -8.18 -19.80 24.43
N MET A 39 -7.78 -21.06 24.68
CA MET A 39 -6.94 -21.40 25.81
C MET A 39 -5.55 -20.75 25.71
N LEU A 40 -4.90 -20.83 24.53
CA LEU A 40 -3.60 -20.20 24.33
C LEU A 40 -3.65 -18.69 24.54
N ALA A 41 -4.69 -18.02 24.07
CA ALA A 41 -4.86 -16.58 24.26
C ALA A 41 -5.01 -16.21 25.76
N ARG A 42 -5.78 -17.00 26.52
CA ARG A 42 -5.89 -16.80 27.98
C ARG A 42 -4.53 -16.98 28.68
N GLN A 43 -3.78 -18.04 28.32
CA GLN A 43 -2.48 -18.30 28.89
C GLN A 43 -1.41 -17.26 28.49
N ALA A 44 -1.47 -16.77 27.27
CA ALA A 44 -0.58 -15.71 26.77
C ALA A 44 -0.67 -14.42 27.59
N ARG A 45 -1.86 -14.08 28.10
CA ARG A 45 -2.05 -12.91 28.98
C ARG A 45 -1.20 -13.01 30.25
N ASN A 46 -1.09 -14.19 30.84
CA ASN A 46 -0.29 -14.41 32.06
C ASN A 46 1.21 -14.52 31.75
N ALA A 47 1.55 -15.09 30.58
CA ALA A 47 2.93 -15.32 30.17
C ALA A 47 3.59 -14.08 29.52
N GLY A 48 2.82 -13.05 29.18
CA GLY A 48 3.28 -11.85 28.46
C GLY A 48 3.61 -12.09 26.97
N THR A 49 3.51 -13.35 26.51
CA THR A 49 3.73 -13.72 25.10
C THR A 49 2.95 -14.99 24.74
N LEU A 50 2.55 -15.09 23.48
CA LEU A 50 1.88 -16.28 22.94
C LEU A 50 2.83 -17.48 22.85
N THR A 51 4.13 -17.24 22.66
CA THR A 51 5.11 -18.31 22.39
C THR A 51 5.24 -19.30 23.55
N ILE A 52 5.25 -18.84 24.81
CA ILE A 52 5.41 -19.72 25.97
C ILE A 52 4.29 -20.79 26.02
N PRO A 53 2.99 -20.43 26.06
CA PRO A 53 1.93 -21.43 26.07
C PRO A 53 1.87 -22.25 24.76
N PHE A 54 2.24 -21.65 23.61
CA PHE A 54 2.31 -22.36 22.35
C PHE A 54 3.35 -23.49 22.39
N VAL A 55 4.60 -23.21 22.79
CA VAL A 55 5.66 -24.22 22.91
C VAL A 55 5.29 -25.28 23.92
N ALA A 56 4.68 -24.92 25.06
CA ALA A 56 4.21 -25.87 26.07
C ALA A 56 3.10 -26.81 25.54
N ALA A 57 2.16 -26.25 24.75
CA ALA A 57 1.10 -27.02 24.12
C ALA A 57 1.63 -27.95 23.02
N LEU A 58 2.57 -27.48 22.22
CA LEU A 58 3.21 -28.26 21.17
C LEU A 58 4.04 -29.41 21.74
N ARG A 59 4.78 -29.16 22.82
CA ARG A 59 5.58 -30.18 23.51
C ARG A 59 4.75 -31.39 23.98
N LYS A 60 3.50 -31.19 24.38
CA LYS A 60 2.59 -32.23 24.79
C LYS A 60 2.09 -33.13 23.65
N GLN A 61 2.34 -32.73 22.40
CA GLN A 61 1.87 -33.44 21.20
C GLN A 61 2.97 -34.30 20.55
N MET A 62 4.09 -34.57 21.27
CA MET A 62 5.19 -35.38 20.79
C MET A 62 5.76 -36.27 21.88
N ALA A 63 6.53 -37.30 21.50
CA ALA A 63 7.20 -38.18 22.43
C ALA A 63 8.29 -37.44 23.23
N GLU A 64 8.50 -37.84 24.47
CA GLU A 64 9.38 -37.19 25.45
C GLU A 64 10.83 -37.06 24.96
N ASP A 65 11.35 -38.08 24.29
CA ASP A 65 12.72 -38.09 23.75
C ASP A 65 12.96 -37.03 22.67
N ALA A 66 11.94 -36.69 21.89
CA ALA A 66 11.96 -35.60 20.95
C ALA A 66 11.62 -34.24 21.61
N ALA A 67 10.66 -34.22 22.50
CA ALA A 67 10.13 -33.04 23.17
C ALA A 67 11.20 -32.20 23.89
N ARG A 68 12.24 -32.84 24.44
CA ARG A 68 13.38 -32.17 25.12
C ARG A 68 14.19 -31.25 24.18
N PHE A 69 14.14 -31.51 22.88
CA PHE A 69 14.86 -30.70 21.88
C PHE A 69 13.96 -29.68 21.18
N LEU A 70 12.67 -29.63 21.48
CA LEU A 70 11.78 -28.58 21.01
C LEU A 70 12.24 -27.24 21.56
N HIS A 71 12.29 -26.21 20.67
CA HIS A 71 12.71 -24.85 21.01
C HIS A 71 14.19 -24.72 21.38
N PHE A 72 15.03 -25.61 20.84
CA PHE A 72 16.44 -25.73 21.24
C PHE A 72 17.23 -24.50 20.79
N GLY A 73 17.83 -23.78 21.75
CA GLY A 73 18.65 -22.60 21.51
C GLY A 73 17.89 -21.34 21.08
N ALA A 74 16.57 -21.41 20.94
CA ALA A 74 15.74 -20.27 20.55
C ALA A 74 15.16 -19.52 21.77
N THR A 75 14.59 -18.36 21.51
CA THR A 75 13.80 -17.58 22.47
C THR A 75 12.39 -17.31 21.95
N SER A 76 11.49 -16.91 22.84
CA SER A 76 10.10 -16.59 22.48
C SER A 76 9.99 -15.57 21.35
N GLN A 77 10.85 -14.59 21.31
CA GLN A 77 10.83 -13.55 20.27
C GLN A 77 11.26 -14.08 18.90
N ASP A 78 12.23 -15.02 18.84
CA ASP A 78 12.62 -15.66 17.58
C ASP A 78 11.41 -16.29 16.88
N VAL A 79 10.59 -17.01 17.66
CA VAL A 79 9.37 -17.68 17.16
C VAL A 79 8.31 -16.67 16.73
N SER A 80 8.08 -15.63 17.52
CA SER A 80 7.07 -14.61 17.25
C SER A 80 7.41 -13.78 16.04
N ASP A 81 8.64 -13.26 15.99
CA ASP A 81 9.11 -12.38 14.91
C ASP A 81 9.24 -13.13 13.58
N THR A 82 9.82 -14.36 13.61
CA THR A 82 9.84 -15.20 12.40
C THR A 82 8.44 -15.61 11.97
N GLY A 83 7.54 -15.87 12.93
CA GLY A 83 6.14 -16.12 12.65
C GLY A 83 5.46 -14.94 11.95
N LEU A 84 5.77 -13.71 12.36
CA LEU A 84 5.31 -12.49 11.70
C LEU A 84 5.88 -12.36 10.30
N ALA A 85 7.19 -12.55 10.11
CA ALA A 85 7.85 -12.49 8.81
C ALA A 85 7.26 -13.50 7.81
N LEU A 86 6.95 -14.73 8.28
CA LEU A 86 6.29 -15.76 7.47
C LEU A 86 4.85 -15.39 7.05
N CYS A 87 4.11 -14.67 7.87
CA CYS A 87 2.79 -14.14 7.52
C CYS A 87 2.90 -12.91 6.61
N LEU A 88 3.88 -12.06 6.88
CA LEU A 88 4.12 -10.83 6.13
C LEU A 88 4.46 -11.10 4.67
N LYS A 89 5.35 -12.05 4.38
CA LYS A 89 5.83 -12.31 3.02
C LYS A 89 4.71 -12.47 1.99
N PRO A 90 3.78 -13.43 2.12
CA PRO A 90 2.67 -13.57 1.17
C PRO A 90 1.71 -12.38 1.18
N ALA A 91 1.50 -11.73 2.32
CA ALA A 91 0.66 -10.54 2.41
C ALA A 91 1.29 -9.36 1.67
N ALA A 92 2.60 -9.17 1.77
CA ALA A 92 3.34 -8.13 1.05
C ALA A 92 3.36 -8.40 -0.46
N GLU A 93 3.55 -9.64 -0.89
CA GLU A 93 3.46 -10.06 -2.28
C GLU A 93 2.07 -9.76 -2.86
N ARG A 94 1.00 -10.06 -2.10
CA ARG A 94 -0.37 -9.74 -2.51
C ARG A 94 -0.61 -8.23 -2.60
N THR A 95 -0.13 -7.46 -1.64
CA THR A 95 -0.23 -5.99 -1.65
C THR A 95 0.50 -5.39 -2.85
N ALA A 96 1.71 -5.86 -3.14
CA ALA A 96 2.47 -5.44 -4.31
C ALA A 96 1.77 -5.83 -5.63
N ALA A 97 1.14 -7.00 -5.69
CA ALA A 97 0.35 -7.42 -6.84
C ALA A 97 -0.86 -6.50 -7.07
N LEU A 98 -1.59 -6.13 -6.01
CA LEU A 98 -2.71 -5.20 -6.10
C LEU A 98 -2.26 -3.80 -6.55
N ALA A 99 -1.14 -3.31 -6.04
CA ALA A 99 -0.58 -2.03 -6.48
C ALA A 99 -0.16 -2.07 -7.96
N ARG A 100 0.39 -3.21 -8.43
CA ARG A 100 0.71 -3.42 -9.85
C ARG A 100 -0.56 -3.46 -10.69
N ASP A 101 -1.59 -4.24 -10.30
CA ASP A 101 -2.84 -4.35 -11.05
C ASP A 101 -3.53 -2.99 -11.17
N LEU A 102 -3.49 -2.16 -10.11
CA LEU A 102 -3.98 -0.77 -10.13
C LEU A 102 -3.17 0.08 -11.13
N GLY A 103 -1.85 0.00 -11.09
CA GLY A 103 -0.99 0.76 -11.98
C GLY A 103 -1.14 0.37 -13.44
N ASP A 104 -1.31 -0.91 -13.75
CA ASP A 104 -1.59 -1.38 -15.11
C ASP A 104 -2.93 -0.82 -15.63
N ALA A 105 -3.97 -0.80 -14.79
CA ALA A 105 -5.24 -0.20 -15.14
C ALA A 105 -5.14 1.32 -15.37
N LEU A 106 -4.38 2.03 -14.51
CA LEU A 106 -4.11 3.47 -14.68
C LEU A 106 -3.32 3.74 -15.95
N ALA A 107 -2.33 2.94 -16.29
CA ALA A 107 -1.55 3.10 -17.52
C ALA A 107 -2.41 2.98 -18.78
N VAL A 108 -3.32 2.00 -18.82
CA VAL A 108 -4.30 1.86 -19.90
C VAL A 108 -5.21 3.08 -19.98
N LEU A 109 -5.70 3.55 -18.85
CA LEU A 109 -6.61 4.71 -18.78
C LEU A 109 -5.89 6.01 -19.22
N ALA A 110 -4.66 6.24 -18.75
CA ALA A 110 -3.86 7.40 -19.12
C ALA A 110 -3.62 7.48 -20.63
N LYS A 111 -3.25 6.35 -21.25
CA LYS A 111 -3.03 6.25 -22.68
C LYS A 111 -4.32 6.46 -23.48
N ARG A 112 -5.44 5.86 -23.05
CA ARG A 112 -6.74 6.01 -23.73
C ARG A 112 -7.22 7.45 -23.78
N HIS A 113 -7.01 8.19 -22.70
CA HIS A 113 -7.51 9.56 -22.54
C HIS A 113 -6.40 10.63 -22.61
N ALA A 114 -5.31 10.33 -23.33
CA ALA A 114 -4.18 11.24 -23.48
C ALA A 114 -4.58 12.60 -24.09
N ASP A 115 -5.64 12.62 -24.88
CA ASP A 115 -6.16 13.82 -25.58
C ASP A 115 -7.56 14.27 -25.12
N THR A 116 -8.19 13.57 -24.18
CA THR A 116 -9.55 13.91 -23.71
C THR A 116 -9.52 15.18 -22.88
N PRO A 117 -10.16 16.28 -23.33
CA PRO A 117 -10.10 17.56 -22.64
C PRO A 117 -10.95 17.55 -21.37
N MET A 118 -10.40 18.13 -20.30
CA MET A 118 -11.12 18.41 -19.07
C MET A 118 -10.63 19.71 -18.41
N VAL A 119 -11.44 20.24 -17.50
CA VAL A 119 -11.03 21.37 -16.65
C VAL A 119 -9.97 20.91 -15.66
N GLY A 120 -8.80 21.53 -15.66
CA GLY A 120 -7.87 21.47 -14.55
C GLY A 120 -8.51 22.14 -13.32
N ARG A 121 -8.27 21.57 -12.12
CA ARG A 121 -8.79 22.18 -10.88
C ARG A 121 -7.67 22.38 -9.90
N THR A 122 -7.47 23.62 -9.48
CA THR A 122 -6.53 24.01 -8.42
C THR A 122 -7.32 24.65 -7.29
N LEU A 123 -7.04 24.23 -6.04
CA LEU A 123 -7.80 24.70 -4.87
C LEU A 123 -9.33 24.56 -5.05
N LEU A 124 -9.75 23.47 -5.72
CA LEU A 124 -11.11 23.13 -6.08
C LEU A 124 -11.79 24.08 -7.08
N GLN A 125 -11.06 25.06 -7.65
CA GLN A 125 -11.59 26.00 -8.63
C GLN A 125 -11.14 25.61 -10.05
N PRO A 126 -11.95 25.91 -11.08
CA PRO A 126 -11.58 25.76 -12.48
C PRO A 126 -10.28 26.51 -12.81
N ALA A 127 -9.37 25.82 -13.49
CA ALA A 127 -8.10 26.33 -13.98
C ALA A 127 -7.92 25.93 -15.46
N ALA A 128 -6.72 26.15 -16.00
CA ALA A 128 -6.43 25.83 -17.39
C ALA A 128 -6.83 24.41 -17.80
N PRO A 129 -7.26 24.19 -19.05
CA PRO A 129 -7.57 22.86 -19.57
C PRO A 129 -6.37 21.92 -19.51
N ILE A 130 -6.64 20.67 -19.18
CA ILE A 130 -5.66 19.57 -19.18
C ILE A 130 -6.24 18.36 -19.94
N PRO A 131 -5.43 17.46 -20.46
CA PRO A 131 -5.95 16.17 -20.88
C PRO A 131 -6.27 15.29 -19.64
N PHE A 132 -7.36 14.53 -19.67
CA PHE A 132 -7.69 13.59 -18.57
C PHE A 132 -6.56 12.57 -18.36
N GLY A 133 -5.91 12.13 -19.44
CA GLY A 133 -4.75 11.26 -19.34
C GLY A 133 -3.62 11.81 -18.48
N TRP A 134 -3.43 13.14 -18.45
CA TRP A 134 -2.47 13.78 -17.54
C TRP A 134 -2.87 13.65 -16.07
N LYS A 135 -4.14 13.87 -15.74
CA LYS A 135 -4.64 13.61 -14.37
C LYS A 135 -4.37 12.18 -13.95
N VAL A 136 -4.63 11.20 -14.82
CA VAL A 136 -4.37 9.78 -14.54
C VAL A 136 -2.87 9.48 -14.43
N ALA A 137 -2.03 10.07 -15.27
CA ALA A 137 -0.57 9.96 -15.16
C ALA A 137 -0.06 10.49 -13.81
N MET A 138 -0.65 11.57 -13.30
CA MET A 138 -0.33 12.09 -11.96
C MET A 138 -0.77 11.18 -10.82
N TRP A 139 -1.70 10.26 -11.03
CA TRP A 139 -2.02 9.17 -10.09
C TRP A 139 -1.01 8.01 -10.21
N LEU A 140 -0.59 7.69 -11.44
CA LEU A 140 0.31 6.57 -11.73
C LEU A 140 1.75 6.83 -11.25
N ALA A 141 2.26 8.04 -11.45
CA ALA A 141 3.66 8.38 -11.15
C ALA A 141 4.05 8.12 -9.67
N PRO A 142 3.29 8.56 -8.66
CA PRO A 142 3.60 8.22 -7.27
C PRO A 142 3.43 6.73 -6.97
N LEU A 143 2.49 6.03 -7.64
CA LEU A 143 2.29 4.60 -7.45
C LEU A 143 3.49 3.79 -7.95
N ALA A 144 4.10 4.18 -9.07
CA ALA A 144 5.32 3.54 -9.59
C ALA A 144 6.48 3.61 -8.57
N ARG A 145 6.72 4.79 -8.03
CA ARG A 145 7.74 4.99 -6.98
C ARG A 145 7.40 4.22 -5.71
N GLY A 146 6.14 4.34 -5.25
CA GLY A 146 5.67 3.68 -4.03
C GLY A 146 5.77 2.15 -4.11
N LEU A 147 5.44 1.54 -5.26
CA LEU A 147 5.58 0.09 -5.46
C LEU A 147 7.04 -0.37 -5.35
N THR A 148 7.97 0.38 -5.93
CA THR A 148 9.41 0.08 -5.88
C THR A 148 9.91 0.12 -4.43
N HIS A 149 9.60 1.18 -3.69
CA HIS A 149 10.03 1.34 -2.29
C HIS A 149 9.36 0.33 -1.37
N TYR A 150 8.06 0.07 -1.56
CA TYR A 150 7.33 -0.93 -0.79
C TYR A 150 7.92 -2.33 -0.95
N ARG A 151 8.21 -2.78 -2.19
CA ARG A 151 8.84 -4.10 -2.44
C ARG A 151 10.17 -4.23 -1.72
N ARG A 152 10.99 -3.19 -1.74
CA ARG A 152 12.27 -3.17 -1.03
C ARG A 152 12.05 -3.28 0.48
N ALA A 153 11.22 -2.45 1.08
CA ALA A 153 10.93 -2.48 2.51
C ALA A 153 10.32 -3.82 2.96
N ALA A 154 9.44 -4.41 2.14
CA ALA A 154 8.86 -5.71 2.41
C ALA A 154 9.91 -6.83 2.39
N ALA A 155 10.86 -6.80 1.46
CA ALA A 155 11.96 -7.77 1.42
C ALA A 155 12.90 -7.63 2.62
N GLU A 156 13.21 -6.40 3.06
CA GLU A 156 14.00 -6.10 4.25
C GLU A 156 13.32 -6.59 5.55
N ALA A 157 11.99 -6.59 5.61
CA ALA A 157 11.20 -7.06 6.77
C ALA A 157 10.89 -8.57 6.73
N ALA A 158 10.95 -9.22 5.56
CA ALA A 158 10.66 -10.65 5.40
C ALA A 158 11.91 -11.53 5.63
N VAL A 159 12.60 -11.34 6.74
CA VAL A 159 13.84 -12.02 7.11
C VAL A 159 13.67 -12.86 8.37
N LEU A 160 14.54 -13.87 8.54
CA LEU A 160 14.57 -14.70 9.73
C LEU A 160 14.97 -13.88 10.96
N GLN A 161 14.24 -14.05 12.07
CA GLN A 161 14.70 -13.71 13.41
C GLN A 161 15.17 -14.99 14.11
N PHE A 162 16.46 -15.05 14.39
CA PHE A 162 17.03 -16.12 15.21
C PHE A 162 18.29 -15.63 15.92
N GLY A 163 18.22 -15.48 17.22
CA GLY A 163 19.29 -14.90 18.05
C GLY A 163 19.44 -15.58 19.42
N GLY A 164 18.48 -16.38 19.84
CA GLY A 164 18.47 -16.99 21.17
C GLY A 164 18.25 -15.96 22.29
N ALA A 165 18.78 -16.22 23.47
CA ALA A 165 18.47 -15.45 24.67
C ALA A 165 18.84 -13.94 24.55
N THR A 166 20.02 -13.63 24.02
CA THR A 166 20.62 -12.28 23.97
C THR A 166 21.09 -11.88 22.58
N GLY A 167 20.64 -12.56 21.52
CA GLY A 167 21.02 -12.24 20.15
C GLY A 167 22.32 -12.87 19.65
N THR A 168 23.02 -13.62 20.49
CA THR A 168 24.36 -14.16 20.19
C THR A 168 24.38 -15.64 19.85
N LEU A 169 23.23 -16.33 19.90
CA LEU A 169 23.13 -17.79 19.73
C LEU A 169 24.11 -18.57 20.62
N SER A 170 24.42 -18.06 21.83
CA SER A 170 25.44 -18.59 22.74
C SER A 170 25.24 -20.08 23.07
N ALA A 171 23.99 -20.56 23.15
CA ALA A 171 23.68 -21.97 23.37
C ALA A 171 24.10 -22.89 22.21
N LEU A 172 24.35 -22.34 21.00
CA LEU A 172 24.69 -23.08 19.79
C LEU A 172 26.18 -22.91 19.41
N GLY A 173 26.87 -21.97 20.04
CA GLY A 173 28.28 -21.66 19.77
C GLY A 173 28.54 -21.35 18.31
N ALA A 174 29.66 -21.78 17.77
CA ALA A 174 30.05 -21.53 16.37
C ALA A 174 29.10 -22.13 15.30
N LYS A 175 28.17 -23.01 15.68
CA LYS A 175 27.19 -23.61 14.77
C LYS A 175 25.94 -22.75 14.57
N GLY A 176 25.75 -21.70 15.37
CA GLY A 176 24.54 -20.87 15.38
C GLY A 176 24.26 -20.19 14.05
N ASP A 177 25.29 -19.59 13.43
CA ASP A 177 25.14 -18.89 12.13
C ASP A 177 24.77 -19.84 10.98
N ALA A 178 25.44 -21.00 10.92
CA ALA A 178 25.10 -22.04 9.93
C ALA A 178 23.66 -22.54 10.10
N MET A 179 23.23 -22.73 11.36
CA MET A 179 21.83 -23.11 11.64
C MET A 179 20.86 -22.00 11.23
N ALA A 180 21.16 -20.74 11.47
CA ALA A 180 20.33 -19.61 11.03
C ALA A 180 20.17 -19.61 9.50
N THR A 181 21.27 -19.80 8.77
CA THR A 181 21.27 -19.92 7.29
C THR A 181 20.35 -21.06 6.82
N ASP A 182 20.46 -22.22 7.45
CA ASP A 182 19.61 -23.38 7.13
C ASP A 182 18.13 -23.13 7.42
N ILE A 183 17.81 -22.52 8.57
CA ILE A 183 16.43 -22.17 8.93
C ILE A 183 15.82 -21.17 7.96
N ALA A 184 16.57 -20.11 7.61
CA ALA A 184 16.12 -19.11 6.65
C ALA A 184 15.79 -19.74 5.29
N ARG A 185 16.69 -20.59 4.78
CA ARG A 185 16.49 -21.34 3.54
C ARG A 185 15.26 -22.24 3.60
N ASP A 186 15.11 -23.04 4.63
CA ASP A 186 13.99 -23.98 4.82
C ASP A 186 12.63 -23.26 4.94
N LEU A 187 12.62 -22.03 5.46
CA LEU A 187 11.45 -21.18 5.59
C LEU A 187 11.20 -20.28 4.37
N GLY A 188 12.17 -20.16 3.47
CA GLY A 188 12.11 -19.26 2.33
C GLY A 188 12.14 -17.77 2.73
N LEU A 189 12.81 -17.45 3.83
CA LEU A 189 13.02 -16.09 4.34
C LEU A 189 14.41 -15.58 3.96
N GLY A 190 14.59 -14.24 3.96
CA GLY A 190 15.90 -13.63 3.87
C GLY A 190 16.73 -13.88 5.14
N MET A 191 18.06 -13.69 5.01
CA MET A 191 18.98 -13.70 6.15
C MET A 191 19.24 -12.26 6.63
N ALA A 192 19.30 -12.11 7.94
CA ALA A 192 19.80 -10.91 8.62
C ALA A 192 20.51 -11.32 9.91
N VAL A 193 21.34 -10.44 10.46
CA VAL A 193 21.75 -10.56 11.86
C VAL A 193 20.51 -10.46 12.76
N THR A 194 20.63 -10.96 14.00
CA THR A 194 19.49 -10.83 14.94
C THR A 194 19.00 -9.39 15.03
N TRP A 195 17.67 -9.22 14.98
CA TRP A 195 17.02 -7.92 14.98
C TRP A 195 16.02 -7.74 16.13
N HIS A 196 16.27 -8.42 17.27
CA HIS A 196 15.41 -8.36 18.46
C HIS A 196 15.07 -6.92 18.88
N SER A 197 16.06 -6.04 18.90
CA SER A 197 15.91 -4.61 19.21
C SER A 197 16.08 -3.69 18.00
N ALA A 198 16.55 -4.19 16.85
CA ALA A 198 16.68 -3.41 15.60
C ALA A 198 15.38 -3.51 14.79
N ARG A 199 14.44 -2.60 15.02
CA ARG A 199 13.08 -2.65 14.45
C ARG A 199 12.88 -1.79 13.20
N ASP A 200 13.95 -1.24 12.65
CA ASP A 200 13.94 -0.27 11.55
C ASP A 200 13.34 -0.80 10.25
N ALA A 201 13.53 -2.09 9.91
CA ALA A 201 12.91 -2.70 8.74
C ALA A 201 11.37 -2.64 8.79
N PHE A 202 10.77 -2.86 9.95
CA PHE A 202 9.32 -2.76 10.12
C PHE A 202 8.82 -1.32 10.17
N ALA A 203 9.62 -0.38 10.67
CA ALA A 203 9.32 1.04 10.60
C ALA A 203 9.30 1.53 9.13
N ARG A 204 10.29 1.12 8.32
CA ARG A 204 10.31 1.40 6.86
C ARG A 204 9.10 0.78 6.15
N LEU A 205 8.83 -0.50 6.41
CA LEU A 205 7.65 -1.16 5.85
C LEU A 205 6.37 -0.41 6.21
N GLY A 206 6.24 0.01 7.46
CA GLY A 206 5.09 0.80 7.92
C GLY A 206 4.92 2.10 7.15
N ALA A 207 6.00 2.86 6.97
CA ALA A 207 6.01 4.10 6.21
C ALA A 207 5.60 3.88 4.75
N GLU A 208 6.22 2.90 4.06
CA GLU A 208 5.91 2.62 2.65
C GLU A 208 4.48 2.09 2.46
N THR A 209 3.98 1.29 3.40
CA THR A 209 2.60 0.81 3.37
C THR A 209 1.60 1.97 3.52
N ALA A 210 1.88 2.92 4.43
CA ALA A 210 1.05 4.10 4.61
C ALA A 210 1.09 5.05 3.40
N ILE A 211 2.25 5.16 2.74
CA ILE A 211 2.39 5.91 1.47
C ILE A 211 1.51 5.29 0.38
N LEU A 212 1.52 3.97 0.21
CA LEU A 212 0.64 3.30 -0.76
C LEU A 212 -0.85 3.54 -0.46
N ALA A 213 -1.25 3.48 0.82
CA ALA A 213 -2.61 3.81 1.23
C ALA A 213 -2.97 5.26 0.88
N GLY A 214 -2.06 6.21 1.11
CA GLY A 214 -2.24 7.62 0.78
C GLY A 214 -2.38 7.87 -0.73
N ILE A 215 -1.60 7.15 -1.55
CA ILE A 215 -1.69 7.20 -3.01
C ILE A 215 -3.06 6.69 -3.48
N ALA A 216 -3.51 5.54 -2.97
CA ALA A 216 -4.83 5.00 -3.28
C ALA A 216 -5.96 5.98 -2.89
N ALA A 217 -5.83 6.63 -1.74
CA ALA A 217 -6.80 7.63 -1.28
C ALA A 217 -6.79 8.90 -2.11
N LYS A 218 -5.64 9.33 -2.65
CA LYS A 218 -5.59 10.46 -3.59
C LYS A 218 -6.44 10.16 -4.83
N ILE A 219 -6.32 8.98 -5.40
CA ILE A 219 -7.11 8.53 -6.55
C ILE A 219 -8.59 8.48 -6.18
N ALA A 220 -8.92 7.84 -5.06
CA ALA A 220 -10.28 7.71 -4.54
C ALA A 220 -10.94 9.08 -4.29
N GLY A 221 -10.19 10.03 -3.73
CA GLY A 221 -10.65 11.39 -3.47
C GLY A 221 -10.98 12.15 -4.75
N ASP A 222 -10.08 12.11 -5.74
CA ASP A 222 -10.32 12.77 -7.03
C ASP A 222 -11.54 12.17 -7.75
N ILE A 223 -11.67 10.84 -7.78
CA ILE A 223 -12.84 10.17 -8.37
C ILE A 223 -14.11 10.57 -7.63
N SER A 224 -14.12 10.53 -6.29
CA SER A 224 -15.28 10.89 -5.47
C SER A 224 -15.74 12.33 -5.71
N LEU A 225 -14.82 13.28 -5.84
CA LEU A 225 -15.12 14.68 -6.14
C LEU A 225 -15.71 14.84 -7.56
N THR A 226 -15.21 14.08 -8.53
CA THR A 226 -15.70 14.14 -9.91
C THR A 226 -16.98 13.34 -10.14
N MET A 227 -17.38 12.49 -9.18
CA MET A 227 -18.69 11.83 -9.16
C MET A 227 -19.84 12.72 -8.71
N GLN A 228 -19.57 13.88 -8.07
CA GLN A 228 -20.61 14.81 -7.66
C GLN A 228 -21.48 15.18 -8.87
N PRO A 229 -22.84 15.20 -8.77
CA PRO A 229 -23.72 15.47 -9.90
C PRO A 229 -23.42 16.79 -10.62
N GLU A 230 -22.93 17.79 -9.88
CA GLU A 230 -22.55 19.10 -10.39
C GLU A 230 -21.30 19.03 -11.27
N VAL A 231 -20.48 17.99 -11.12
CA VAL A 231 -19.25 17.74 -11.93
C VAL A 231 -19.52 16.63 -12.95
N GLY A 232 -19.93 15.44 -12.53
CA GLY A 232 -20.42 14.35 -13.35
C GLY A 232 -19.42 13.77 -14.36
N GLU A 233 -18.12 13.99 -14.18
CA GLU A 233 -17.07 13.60 -15.15
C GLU A 233 -16.65 12.12 -15.05
N LEU A 234 -16.69 11.56 -13.83
CA LEU A 234 -16.33 10.16 -13.57
C LEU A 234 -17.42 9.47 -12.75
N MET A 235 -17.49 8.13 -12.81
CA MET A 235 -18.35 7.34 -11.96
C MET A 235 -17.76 5.95 -11.70
N GLU A 236 -17.87 5.46 -10.45
CA GLU A 236 -17.55 4.07 -10.12
C GLU A 236 -18.39 3.07 -10.93
N PRO A 237 -17.86 1.86 -11.20
CA PRO A 237 -18.63 0.81 -11.84
C PRO A 237 -19.88 0.46 -11.01
N SER A 238 -20.98 0.20 -11.71
CA SER A 238 -22.21 -0.25 -11.06
C SER A 238 -22.09 -1.71 -10.64
N VAL A 239 -22.17 -1.96 -9.33
CA VAL A 239 -22.18 -3.32 -8.77
C VAL A 239 -23.46 -3.51 -7.95
N PRO A 240 -24.21 -4.58 -8.16
CA PRO A 240 -25.42 -4.85 -7.40
C PRO A 240 -25.17 -4.80 -5.88
N GLY A 241 -25.99 -4.07 -5.14
CA GLY A 241 -25.89 -3.92 -3.68
C GLY A 241 -24.83 -2.93 -3.19
N ARG A 242 -24.07 -2.26 -4.10
CA ARG A 242 -23.06 -1.28 -3.70
C ARG A 242 -23.47 0.16 -4.03
N GLY A 243 -23.19 1.08 -3.12
CA GLY A 243 -23.35 2.52 -3.33
C GLY A 243 -24.78 3.01 -3.33
N GLY A 244 -25.76 2.13 -3.18
CA GLY A 244 -27.17 2.51 -3.11
C GLY A 244 -27.52 3.30 -1.85
N SER A 245 -28.65 4.01 -1.92
CA SER A 245 -29.23 4.71 -0.78
C SER A 245 -30.56 4.02 -0.39
N SER A 246 -30.75 3.79 0.90
CA SER A 246 -32.02 3.24 1.43
C SER A 246 -33.21 4.21 1.27
N ALA A 247 -32.93 5.50 1.21
CA ALA A 247 -33.98 6.56 1.13
C ALA A 247 -34.15 7.15 -0.27
N MET A 248 -33.11 7.13 -1.11
CA MET A 248 -33.10 7.79 -2.42
C MET A 248 -32.59 6.82 -3.51
N PRO A 249 -33.46 6.17 -4.28
CA PRO A 249 -33.11 5.13 -5.25
C PRO A 249 -32.12 5.60 -6.34
N HIS A 250 -32.13 6.88 -6.69
CA HIS A 250 -31.26 7.49 -7.70
C HIS A 250 -29.87 7.85 -7.18
N LYS A 251 -29.65 7.87 -5.86
CA LYS A 251 -28.38 8.28 -5.26
C LYS A 251 -27.33 7.17 -5.41
N ARG A 252 -26.19 7.52 -6.00
CA ARG A 252 -25.04 6.63 -6.18
C ARG A 252 -23.85 7.16 -5.39
N ASN A 253 -23.48 6.46 -4.31
CA ASN A 253 -22.38 6.84 -3.45
C ASN A 253 -21.06 6.22 -3.96
N PRO A 254 -19.89 6.88 -3.76
CA PRO A 254 -18.57 6.34 -4.07
C PRO A 254 -18.14 5.31 -3.00
N ALA A 255 -18.86 4.18 -2.95
CA ALA A 255 -18.72 3.21 -1.86
C ALA A 255 -17.42 2.39 -1.91
N ALA A 256 -16.87 2.18 -3.09
CA ALA A 256 -15.59 1.50 -3.23
C ALA A 256 -14.41 2.46 -2.92
N CYS A 257 -14.49 3.72 -3.36
CA CYS A 257 -13.50 4.75 -2.99
C CYS A 257 -13.43 4.96 -1.47
N LEU A 258 -14.53 4.79 -0.75
CA LEU A 258 -14.60 4.94 0.70
C LEU A 258 -13.63 3.98 1.43
N LEU A 259 -13.40 2.75 0.92
CA LEU A 259 -12.48 1.79 1.51
C LEU A 259 -11.01 2.28 1.44
N ALA A 260 -10.61 2.89 0.33
CA ALA A 260 -9.27 3.46 0.19
C ALA A 260 -9.10 4.71 1.08
N LEU A 261 -10.14 5.54 1.16
CA LEU A 261 -10.13 6.73 2.02
C LEU A 261 -10.06 6.36 3.51
N GLU A 262 -10.80 5.33 3.95
CA GLU A 262 -10.74 4.83 5.33
C GLU A 262 -9.36 4.27 5.68
N ALA A 263 -8.80 3.41 4.81
CA ALA A 263 -7.48 2.84 5.01
C ALA A 263 -6.40 3.93 5.20
N ALA A 264 -6.43 4.97 4.36
CA ALA A 264 -5.47 6.07 4.43
C ALA A 264 -5.65 6.97 5.67
N ARG A 265 -6.82 7.04 6.26
CA ARG A 265 -7.04 7.76 7.53
C ARG A 265 -6.38 7.05 8.71
N ARG A 266 -6.31 5.72 8.69
CA ARG A 266 -5.71 4.89 9.75
C ARG A 266 -4.21 4.67 9.56
N ALA A 267 -3.76 4.52 8.31
CA ALA A 267 -2.41 4.10 7.99
C ALA A 267 -1.29 4.96 8.62
N PRO A 268 -1.34 6.31 8.64
CA PRO A 268 -0.28 7.12 9.26
C PRO A 268 -0.11 6.86 10.76
N GLY A 269 -1.21 6.68 11.50
CA GLY A 269 -1.15 6.38 12.94
C GLY A 269 -0.55 5.00 13.22
N LEU A 270 -0.88 4.00 12.39
CA LEU A 270 -0.30 2.66 12.49
C LEU A 270 1.19 2.67 12.13
N ALA A 271 1.60 3.40 11.09
CA ALA A 271 3.01 3.57 10.73
C ALA A 271 3.79 4.29 11.85
N ALA A 272 3.22 5.34 12.46
CA ALA A 272 3.83 6.02 13.60
C ALA A 272 4.03 5.06 14.79
N THR A 273 3.08 4.15 15.04
CA THR A 273 3.25 3.12 16.08
C THR A 273 4.45 2.23 15.80
N LEU A 274 4.71 1.85 14.54
CA LEU A 274 5.90 1.07 14.17
C LEU A 274 7.19 1.89 14.31
N MET A 275 7.17 3.17 14.01
CA MET A 275 8.32 4.07 14.21
C MET A 275 8.66 4.26 15.69
N ASN A 276 7.65 4.29 16.56
CA ASN A 276 7.84 4.38 18.02
C ASN A 276 8.46 3.12 18.65
N GLN A 277 8.74 2.08 17.84
CA GLN A 277 9.40 0.87 18.32
C GLN A 277 10.92 0.88 18.09
N LEU A 278 11.47 1.98 17.54
CA LEU A 278 12.89 2.11 17.24
C LEU A 278 13.76 2.27 18.48
N ASP A 279 13.21 2.70 19.60
CA ASP A 279 13.89 2.91 20.88
C ASP A 279 13.86 1.67 21.79
N SER A 280 13.87 0.47 21.17
CA SER A 280 13.87 -0.80 21.89
C SER A 280 15.11 -0.95 22.77
N GLU A 281 14.89 -1.13 24.08
CA GLU A 281 15.95 -1.14 25.08
C GLU A 281 16.77 -2.41 25.01
N HIS A 282 18.07 -2.27 25.26
CA HIS A 282 19.05 -3.35 25.36
C HIS A 282 18.95 -4.36 24.21
N GLU A 283 19.17 -5.64 24.50
CA GLU A 283 19.08 -6.73 23.53
C GLU A 283 17.66 -7.20 23.27
N ARG A 284 16.67 -6.73 24.10
CA ARG A 284 15.24 -7.01 23.97
C ARG A 284 14.38 -6.04 24.77
N GLY A 285 13.60 -5.22 24.05
CA GLY A 285 12.74 -4.21 24.66
C GLY A 285 11.50 -4.77 25.35
N ILE A 286 10.88 -3.91 26.16
CA ILE A 286 9.66 -4.22 26.90
C ILE A 286 8.48 -3.39 26.33
N GLY A 287 7.61 -4.03 25.55
CA GLY A 287 6.41 -3.42 24.98
C GLY A 287 6.48 -3.19 23.46
N GLN A 288 7.64 -2.86 22.90
CA GLN A 288 7.80 -2.48 21.50
C GLN A 288 7.43 -3.63 20.54
N TRP A 289 8.15 -4.74 20.58
CA TRP A 289 7.94 -5.86 19.66
C TRP A 289 6.60 -6.58 19.90
N GLN A 290 6.05 -6.53 21.10
CA GLN A 290 4.75 -7.13 21.41
C GLN A 290 3.59 -6.45 20.68
N SER A 291 3.67 -5.12 20.47
CA SER A 291 2.64 -4.34 19.75
C SER A 291 2.74 -4.48 18.23
N GLN A 292 3.88 -4.91 17.70
CA GLN A 292 4.17 -4.91 16.26
C GLN A 292 3.26 -5.82 15.47
N PHE A 293 2.98 -7.03 15.96
CA PHE A 293 2.19 -8.02 15.24
C PHE A 293 0.80 -7.50 14.82
N ILE A 294 0.08 -6.92 15.77
CA ILE A 294 -1.26 -6.37 15.52
C ILE A 294 -1.18 -5.17 14.59
N THR A 295 -0.22 -4.27 14.83
CA THR A 295 -0.06 -3.04 14.04
C THR A 295 0.27 -3.34 12.58
N VAL A 296 1.23 -4.24 12.31
CA VAL A 296 1.58 -4.67 10.94
C VAL A 296 0.38 -5.30 10.24
N ARG A 297 -0.32 -6.22 10.93
CA ARG A 297 -1.51 -6.87 10.37
C ARG A 297 -2.58 -5.85 9.97
N GLU A 298 -2.92 -4.94 10.86
CA GLU A 298 -3.97 -3.94 10.60
C GLU A 298 -3.59 -3.03 9.43
N LEU A 299 -2.35 -2.55 9.41
CA LEU A 299 -1.86 -1.65 8.37
C LEU A 299 -1.86 -2.32 6.99
N VAL A 300 -1.28 -3.52 6.89
CA VAL A 300 -1.19 -4.26 5.62
C VAL A 300 -2.59 -4.67 5.12
N CYS A 301 -3.46 -5.18 6.00
CA CYS A 301 -4.81 -5.59 5.60
C CYS A 301 -5.67 -4.40 5.15
N ALA A 302 -5.63 -3.27 5.86
CA ALA A 302 -6.37 -2.08 5.49
C ALA A 302 -5.90 -1.53 4.13
N THR A 303 -4.58 -1.43 3.94
CA THR A 303 -3.98 -0.94 2.68
C THR A 303 -4.31 -1.88 1.51
N ALA A 304 -4.17 -3.19 1.69
CA ALA A 304 -4.51 -4.17 0.65
C ALA A 304 -6.00 -4.11 0.27
N SER A 305 -6.89 -3.93 1.25
CA SER A 305 -8.33 -3.75 1.00
C SER A 305 -8.61 -2.49 0.20
N GLY A 306 -7.99 -1.36 0.55
CA GLY A 306 -8.11 -0.12 -0.19
C GLY A 306 -7.59 -0.23 -1.63
N LEU A 307 -6.43 -0.85 -1.82
CA LEU A 307 -5.86 -1.11 -3.16
C LEU A 307 -6.77 -2.01 -4.00
N ALA A 308 -7.30 -3.09 -3.42
CA ALA A 308 -8.21 -4.00 -4.13
C ALA A 308 -9.47 -3.27 -4.61
N ALA A 309 -10.05 -2.42 -3.76
CA ALA A 309 -11.19 -1.59 -4.14
C ALA A 309 -10.84 -0.64 -5.29
N MET A 310 -9.66 -0.01 -5.25
CA MET A 310 -9.22 0.90 -6.31
C MET A 310 -8.88 0.20 -7.62
N VAL A 311 -8.38 -1.03 -7.60
CA VAL A 311 -8.24 -1.85 -8.82
C VAL A 311 -9.59 -2.00 -9.51
N GLU A 312 -10.61 -2.41 -8.77
CA GLU A 312 -11.96 -2.58 -9.30
C GLU A 312 -12.54 -1.27 -9.82
N VAL A 313 -12.39 -0.18 -9.06
CA VAL A 313 -12.87 1.14 -9.46
C VAL A 313 -12.23 1.60 -10.76
N VAL A 314 -10.90 1.51 -10.89
CA VAL A 314 -10.19 2.03 -12.07
C VAL A 314 -10.42 1.14 -13.30
N GLN A 315 -10.47 -0.19 -13.14
CA GLN A 315 -10.77 -1.10 -14.24
C GLN A 315 -12.18 -0.91 -14.83
N GLY A 316 -13.15 -0.54 -13.99
CA GLY A 316 -14.53 -0.32 -14.40
C GLY A 316 -14.95 1.15 -14.47
N LEU A 317 -14.01 2.09 -14.40
CA LEU A 317 -14.29 3.53 -14.32
C LEU A 317 -15.07 4.00 -15.55
N GLN A 318 -16.21 4.61 -15.30
CA GLN A 318 -17.02 5.23 -16.33
C GLN A 318 -16.56 6.68 -16.50
N VAL A 319 -16.09 7.02 -17.71
CA VAL A 319 -15.60 8.36 -18.06
C VAL A 319 -16.66 9.03 -18.92
N ASN A 320 -17.12 10.21 -18.48
CA ASN A 320 -18.09 11.01 -19.19
C ASN A 320 -17.39 12.20 -19.89
N GLU A 321 -16.90 11.95 -21.09
CA GLU A 321 -16.19 12.97 -21.89
C GLU A 321 -17.07 14.15 -22.25
N GLU A 322 -18.39 13.92 -22.40
CA GLU A 322 -19.33 15.01 -22.69
C GLU A 322 -19.47 15.94 -21.48
N ALA A 323 -19.57 15.41 -20.25
CA ALA A 323 -19.58 16.25 -19.06
C ALA A 323 -18.25 17.02 -18.91
N MET A 324 -17.11 16.41 -19.25
CA MET A 324 -15.81 17.10 -19.25
C MET A 324 -15.83 18.31 -20.19
N ARG A 325 -16.35 18.15 -21.43
CA ARG A 325 -16.50 19.26 -22.39
C ARG A 325 -17.47 20.32 -21.88
N GLN A 326 -18.64 19.93 -21.39
CA GLN A 326 -19.63 20.86 -20.84
C GLN A 326 -19.08 21.66 -19.66
N ASN A 327 -18.26 21.05 -18.79
CA ASN A 327 -17.62 21.75 -17.68
C ASN A 327 -16.60 22.78 -18.15
N LEU A 328 -15.89 22.55 -19.26
CA LEU A 328 -15.05 23.56 -19.91
C LEU A 328 -15.89 24.74 -20.41
N GLU A 329 -16.99 24.45 -21.14
CA GLU A 329 -17.88 25.49 -21.69
C GLU A 329 -18.58 26.32 -20.60
N ARG A 330 -18.93 25.71 -19.44
CA ARG A 330 -19.51 26.41 -18.28
C ARG A 330 -18.65 27.55 -17.77
N THR A 331 -17.33 27.50 -17.99
CA THR A 331 -16.42 28.58 -17.59
C THR A 331 -16.51 29.80 -18.51
N GLN A 332 -17.32 29.76 -19.55
CA GLN A 332 -17.42 30.82 -20.57
C GLN A 332 -16.07 31.20 -21.17
N GLY A 333 -15.16 30.21 -21.27
CA GLY A 333 -13.80 30.43 -21.80
C GLY A 333 -12.82 31.10 -20.85
N LEU A 334 -13.24 31.42 -19.60
CA LEU A 334 -12.35 32.11 -18.63
C LEU A 334 -11.14 31.27 -18.22
N VAL A 335 -11.20 29.95 -18.35
CA VAL A 335 -10.05 29.06 -18.11
C VAL A 335 -8.89 29.25 -19.11
N PHE A 336 -9.11 29.98 -20.21
CA PHE A 336 -8.07 30.33 -21.18
C PHE A 336 -7.45 31.70 -20.92
N SER A 337 -7.79 32.39 -19.82
CA SER A 337 -7.28 33.76 -19.53
C SER A 337 -5.76 33.81 -19.37
N GLU A 338 -5.14 32.73 -18.84
CA GLU A 338 -3.68 32.64 -18.77
C GLU A 338 -3.05 32.63 -20.18
N ALA A 339 -3.55 31.77 -21.08
CA ALA A 339 -3.09 31.67 -22.43
C ALA A 339 -3.28 33.02 -23.18
N LEU A 340 -4.38 33.74 -22.91
CA LEU A 340 -4.64 35.07 -23.43
C LEU A 340 -3.57 36.08 -22.96
N SER A 341 -3.21 36.05 -21.68
CA SER A 341 -2.18 36.91 -21.08
C SER A 341 -0.78 36.67 -21.61
N LEU A 342 -0.51 35.50 -22.21
CA LEU A 342 0.75 35.17 -22.86
C LEU A 342 0.82 35.69 -24.32
N ARG A 343 -0.32 35.95 -24.94
CA ARG A 343 -0.42 36.46 -26.33
C ARG A 343 -0.65 37.98 -26.44
N LEU A 344 -1.23 38.57 -25.41
CA LEU A 344 -1.53 39.99 -25.30
C LEU A 344 -0.77 40.63 -24.15
N SER A 345 -0.83 41.97 -24.08
CA SER A 345 -0.43 42.63 -22.83
C SER A 345 -1.38 42.23 -21.71
N ARG A 346 -0.88 42.18 -20.47
CA ARG A 346 -1.71 41.85 -19.32
C ARG A 346 -2.94 42.76 -19.19
N ALA A 347 -2.75 44.05 -19.43
CA ALA A 347 -3.84 45.00 -19.37
C ALA A 347 -4.92 44.76 -20.45
N ASP A 348 -4.54 44.29 -21.62
CA ASP A 348 -5.50 43.96 -22.69
C ASP A 348 -6.23 42.65 -22.36
N ALA A 349 -5.52 41.64 -21.84
CA ALA A 349 -6.12 40.41 -21.44
C ALA A 349 -7.14 40.62 -20.27
N ASP A 350 -6.76 41.39 -19.25
CA ASP A 350 -7.63 41.71 -18.12
C ASP A 350 -8.90 42.45 -18.60
N ARG A 351 -8.75 43.43 -19.53
CA ARG A 351 -9.91 44.12 -20.13
C ARG A 351 -10.87 43.18 -20.85
N LEU A 352 -10.36 42.24 -21.62
CA LEU A 352 -11.20 41.28 -22.34
C LEU A 352 -11.93 40.34 -21.36
N VAL A 353 -11.26 39.89 -20.31
CA VAL A 353 -11.86 39.07 -19.26
C VAL A 353 -12.96 39.84 -18.54
N GLU A 354 -12.71 41.09 -18.10
CA GLU A 354 -13.72 41.95 -17.49
C GLU A 354 -14.91 42.20 -18.40
N GLN A 355 -14.65 42.40 -19.68
CA GLN A 355 -15.69 42.62 -20.71
C GLN A 355 -16.57 41.35 -20.86
N ALA A 356 -15.96 40.17 -20.96
CA ALA A 356 -16.66 38.88 -21.04
C ALA A 356 -17.57 38.67 -19.83
N VAL A 357 -17.03 38.85 -18.62
CA VAL A 357 -17.78 38.73 -17.36
C VAL A 357 -18.94 39.71 -17.29
N ARG A 358 -18.70 41.02 -17.59
CA ARG A 358 -19.73 42.05 -17.56
C ARG A 358 -20.86 41.81 -18.56
N GLN A 359 -20.51 41.35 -19.78
CA GLN A 359 -21.47 41.07 -20.83
C GLN A 359 -22.11 39.71 -20.75
N LYS A 360 -21.65 38.83 -19.82
CA LYS A 360 -22.06 37.40 -19.71
C LYS A 360 -21.90 36.67 -21.05
N LYS A 361 -20.80 36.94 -21.76
CA LYS A 361 -20.47 36.32 -23.03
C LYS A 361 -19.26 35.40 -22.87
N HIS A 362 -19.17 34.41 -23.76
CA HIS A 362 -17.97 33.61 -23.86
C HIS A 362 -16.76 34.47 -24.22
N LEU A 363 -15.60 34.26 -23.61
CA LEU A 363 -14.38 35.04 -23.84
C LEU A 363 -13.97 35.09 -25.32
N ARG A 364 -14.23 34.02 -26.07
CA ARG A 364 -14.05 33.96 -27.55
C ARG A 364 -14.86 34.99 -28.31
N GLU A 365 -16.04 35.37 -27.84
CA GLU A 365 -16.94 36.29 -28.52
C GLU A 365 -16.54 37.76 -28.33
N VAL A 366 -15.76 38.08 -27.32
CA VAL A 366 -15.29 39.44 -27.03
C VAL A 366 -13.83 39.66 -27.43
N GLY A 367 -13.10 38.56 -27.66
CA GLY A 367 -11.71 38.60 -28.13
C GLY A 367 -11.58 38.80 -29.64
N PRO A 368 -10.41 39.24 -30.12
CA PRO A 368 -10.11 39.32 -31.55
C PRO A 368 -10.20 37.93 -32.22
N PRO A 369 -10.75 37.83 -33.45
CA PRO A 369 -10.87 36.56 -34.17
C PRO A 369 -9.56 35.79 -34.32
N GLU A 370 -8.43 36.48 -34.40
CA GLU A 370 -7.07 35.91 -34.53
C GLU A 370 -6.64 35.08 -33.31
N LEU A 371 -7.33 35.20 -32.17
CA LEU A 371 -7.08 34.47 -30.98
C LEU A 371 -7.98 33.23 -30.84
N GLY A 372 -8.73 32.87 -31.89
CA GLY A 372 -9.68 31.75 -31.89
C GLY A 372 -9.05 30.39 -31.56
N ASP A 373 -7.78 30.19 -31.95
CA ASP A 373 -6.98 28.99 -31.68
C ASP A 373 -6.71 28.76 -30.17
N LEU A 374 -6.69 29.83 -29.36
CA LEU A 374 -6.49 29.72 -27.91
C LEU A 374 -7.60 28.95 -27.21
N PHE A 375 -8.79 28.94 -27.80
CA PHE A 375 -9.95 28.25 -27.21
C PHE A 375 -10.06 26.78 -27.62
N ASP A 376 -9.07 26.22 -28.32
CA ASP A 376 -8.90 24.80 -28.43
C ASP A 376 -8.11 24.29 -27.17
N ALA A 377 -8.76 23.46 -26.39
CA ALA A 377 -8.16 22.93 -25.17
C ALA A 377 -6.81 22.25 -25.39
N LYS A 378 -6.57 21.67 -26.57
CA LYS A 378 -5.30 21.00 -26.91
C LYS A 378 -4.13 21.97 -26.93
N ASN A 379 -4.36 23.24 -27.28
CA ASN A 379 -3.32 24.27 -27.28
C ASN A 379 -2.90 24.68 -25.85
N SER A 380 -3.66 24.27 -24.83
CA SER A 380 -3.34 24.49 -23.41
C SER A 380 -2.59 23.32 -22.76
N TYR A 381 -2.40 22.18 -23.44
CA TYR A 381 -1.80 20.98 -22.83
C TYR A 381 -0.30 21.10 -22.55
N GLY A 382 0.39 22.05 -23.17
CA GLY A 382 1.83 22.27 -22.94
C GLY A 382 2.64 20.98 -23.10
N ALA A 383 3.41 20.64 -22.07
CA ALA A 383 4.26 19.44 -22.04
C ALA A 383 3.52 18.16 -21.57
N ALA A 384 2.22 18.22 -21.28
CA ALA A 384 1.49 17.06 -20.75
C ALA A 384 1.62 15.79 -21.61
N PRO A 385 1.56 15.82 -22.95
CA PRO A 385 1.73 14.61 -23.77
C PRO A 385 3.08 13.92 -23.54
N VAL A 386 4.18 14.67 -23.53
CA VAL A 386 5.54 14.14 -23.30
C VAL A 386 5.68 13.62 -21.86
N MET A 387 5.06 14.30 -20.89
CA MET A 387 5.08 13.87 -19.49
C MET A 387 4.26 12.60 -19.27
N ILE A 388 3.13 12.42 -19.96
CA ILE A 388 2.35 11.17 -19.92
C ILE A 388 3.21 10.01 -20.39
N GLU A 389 3.88 10.13 -21.55
CA GLU A 389 4.74 9.06 -22.09
C GLU A 389 5.90 8.73 -21.14
N ARG A 390 6.50 9.72 -20.49
CA ARG A 390 7.53 9.49 -19.47
C ARG A 390 7.00 8.68 -18.30
N VAL A 391 5.83 9.03 -17.76
CA VAL A 391 5.21 8.29 -16.64
C VAL A 391 4.88 6.88 -17.05
N LEU A 392 4.40 6.64 -18.26
CA LEU A 392 4.13 5.30 -18.79
C LEU A 392 5.42 4.45 -18.89
N ALA A 393 6.53 5.07 -19.33
CA ALA A 393 7.85 4.41 -19.38
C ALA A 393 8.39 4.09 -17.97
N ASP A 394 8.27 5.03 -17.02
CA ASP A 394 8.65 4.82 -15.62
C ASP A 394 7.84 3.66 -15.00
N TRP A 395 6.52 3.60 -15.28
CA TRP A 395 5.68 2.50 -14.84
C TRP A 395 6.11 1.15 -15.42
N ALA A 396 6.41 1.10 -16.71
CA ALA A 396 6.88 -0.13 -17.36
C ALA A 396 8.15 -0.69 -16.71
N THR A 397 8.97 0.16 -16.10
CA THR A 397 10.19 -0.24 -15.38
C THR A 397 9.90 -0.67 -13.93
N ALA A 398 8.91 -0.07 -13.27
CA ALA A 398 8.60 -0.30 -11.86
C ALA A 398 7.73 -1.54 -11.60
N ARG A 399 6.87 -1.95 -12.57
CA ARG A 399 5.85 -3.01 -12.44
C ARG A 399 6.37 -4.45 -12.28
#